data_23383e35532d2cbdeddb0e7e8f7442f7
#
_entry.id   23383e35532d2cbdeddb0e7e8f7442f7
#
_cell.length_a   1.000
_cell.length_b   1.000
_cell.length_c   1.000
_cell.angle_alpha   90.00
_cell.angle_beta   90.00
_cell.angle_gamma   90.00
#
_symmetry.space_group_name_H-M   'P 1'
#
loop_
_entity.id
_entity.type
_entity.pdbx_description
1 polymer ?
#
loop_
_entity_poly.entity_id
_entity_poly.type
_entity_poly.pdbx_seq_one_letter_code
_entity_poly.pdbx_strand_id
1 'polypeptide(L)'
;MSEFNIAGIQQIGVGTIDFRKSWNWFIGYFGADIKILEDDTVAERMLPYTGGKPQQRHACIAVNLQGGGGFEIWQYSKRKPSVCPFKIAVGDLGIFAAKLKCSDVAAFYKKVSATWKSCTPPEKLPDGTPCFYMNDLYGNCFQLVEDKSIFINEDKLTGGMVGAVIGVTDMDRSVKFYSEVLGYSVIKCDTVCRFSEHNLMPESDKQYRRVILAAQKRKGAFAELFGDSTIELVQALERKPRKIYEGRYWGDPGFIQICFDVSNMKALGKFCAQKGHPFTVDSCPD
;
A
#
# COMPACT_ATOMS: atom_id res chain seq x y z
N MET A 1 -13.61 25.18 7.65
CA MET A 1 -12.31 24.53 7.39
C MET A 1 -12.26 23.30 8.27
N SER A 2 -11.83 22.15 7.76
CA SER A 2 -11.66 20.95 8.61
C SER A 2 -10.62 21.24 9.69
N GLU A 3 -10.88 20.81 10.92
CA GLU A 3 -9.94 20.99 12.04
C GLU A 3 -8.67 20.15 11.90
N PHE A 4 -8.62 19.26 10.92
CA PHE A 4 -7.48 18.39 10.59
C PHE A 4 -7.16 18.40 9.09
N ASN A 5 -5.98 17.92 8.72
CA ASN A 5 -5.60 17.75 7.32
C ASN A 5 -4.89 16.39 7.13
N ILE A 6 -5.15 15.75 5.98
CA ILE A 6 -4.43 14.56 5.51
C ILE A 6 -3.58 14.97 4.32
N ALA A 7 -2.25 14.97 4.47
CA ALA A 7 -1.33 15.45 3.44
C ALA A 7 -1.03 14.40 2.34
N GLY A 8 -1.28 13.14 2.59
CA GLY A 8 -1.07 12.06 1.62
C GLY A 8 -0.76 10.72 2.27
N ILE A 9 -0.42 9.74 1.45
CA ILE A 9 0.10 8.44 1.92
C ILE A 9 1.57 8.65 2.32
N GLN A 10 1.85 8.56 3.62
CA GLN A 10 3.20 8.69 4.14
C GLN A 10 4.05 7.45 3.80
N GLN A 11 3.47 6.26 3.98
CA GLN A 11 4.16 4.98 3.73
C GLN A 11 3.19 3.81 3.62
N ILE A 12 3.70 2.71 3.07
CA ILE A 12 3.10 1.39 3.22
C ILE A 12 3.99 0.54 4.11
N GLY A 13 3.39 -0.18 5.07
CA GLY A 13 4.08 -1.15 5.90
C GLY A 13 4.25 -2.48 5.18
N VAL A 14 5.48 -3.00 5.13
CA VAL A 14 5.82 -4.28 4.50
C VAL A 14 6.51 -5.17 5.52
N GLY A 15 5.77 -6.18 6.01
CA GLY A 15 6.34 -7.24 6.84
C GLY A 15 7.25 -8.15 6.03
N THR A 16 8.39 -8.51 6.59
CA THR A 16 9.38 -9.35 5.92
C THR A 16 10.00 -10.40 6.85
N ILE A 17 10.65 -11.39 6.26
CA ILE A 17 11.42 -12.41 6.99
C ILE A 17 12.92 -12.10 7.03
N ASP A 18 13.40 -11.21 6.15
CA ASP A 18 14.79 -10.76 6.11
C ASP A 18 14.82 -9.28 5.71
N PHE A 19 14.96 -8.45 6.72
CA PHE A 19 14.95 -7.00 6.60
C PHE A 19 16.00 -6.48 5.61
N ARG A 20 17.26 -6.93 5.74
CA ARG A 20 18.36 -6.43 4.92
C ARG A 20 18.19 -6.79 3.43
N LYS A 21 17.75 -8.02 3.16
CA LYS A 21 17.47 -8.43 1.78
C LYS A 21 16.32 -7.65 1.17
N SER A 22 15.24 -7.44 1.93
CA SER A 22 14.10 -6.65 1.46
C SER A 22 14.51 -5.22 1.13
N TRP A 23 15.20 -4.55 2.05
CA TRP A 23 15.59 -3.17 1.81
C TRP A 23 16.58 -3.02 0.66
N ASN A 24 17.61 -3.87 0.58
CA ASN A 24 18.54 -3.88 -0.56
C ASN A 24 17.82 -4.10 -1.90
N TRP A 25 16.80 -4.95 -1.91
CA TRP A 25 15.98 -5.16 -3.10
C TRP A 25 15.17 -3.90 -3.46
N PHE A 26 14.55 -3.22 -2.48
CA PHE A 26 13.82 -1.97 -2.69
C PHE A 26 14.73 -0.84 -3.14
N ILE A 27 15.97 -0.75 -2.62
CA ILE A 27 16.98 0.18 -3.14
C ILE A 27 17.27 -0.12 -4.61
N GLY A 28 17.55 -1.38 -4.94
CA GLY A 28 17.99 -1.78 -6.28
C GLY A 28 16.91 -1.64 -7.36
N TYR A 29 15.65 -1.92 -7.03
CA TYR A 29 14.55 -1.88 -7.99
C TYR A 29 13.68 -0.63 -7.88
N PHE A 30 13.43 -0.14 -6.68
CA PHE A 30 12.50 0.98 -6.45
C PHE A 30 13.20 2.29 -6.07
N GLY A 31 14.53 2.28 -5.93
CA GLY A 31 15.29 3.48 -5.58
C GLY A 31 14.93 4.05 -4.19
N ALA A 32 14.45 3.21 -3.27
CA ALA A 32 14.12 3.60 -1.89
C ALA A 32 15.39 3.65 -1.02
N ASP A 33 16.32 4.55 -1.36
CA ASP A 33 17.67 4.62 -0.83
C ASP A 33 17.85 5.65 0.29
N ILE A 34 16.86 6.51 0.51
CA ILE A 34 16.92 7.51 1.60
C ILE A 34 16.27 6.92 2.85
N LYS A 35 17.09 6.70 3.87
CA LYS A 35 16.62 6.22 5.18
C LYS A 35 16.16 7.39 6.04
N ILE A 36 14.88 7.40 6.42
CA ILE A 36 14.30 8.39 7.33
C ILE A 36 14.58 8.01 8.78
N LEU A 37 14.33 6.72 9.13
CA LEU A 37 14.64 6.17 10.43
C LEU A 37 14.92 4.66 10.33
N GLU A 38 15.63 4.14 11.29
CA GLU A 38 15.82 2.69 11.52
C GLU A 38 15.94 2.48 13.03
N ASP A 39 15.17 1.55 13.58
CA ASP A 39 15.20 1.22 14.99
C ASP A 39 14.94 -0.26 15.26
N ASP A 40 15.43 -0.73 16.44
CA ASP A 40 15.15 -2.05 16.99
C ASP A 40 14.50 -1.86 18.37
N THR A 41 13.18 -1.84 18.39
CA THR A 41 12.38 -1.49 19.58
C THR A 41 11.22 -2.46 19.80
N VAL A 42 10.50 -2.28 20.89
CA VAL A 42 9.30 -3.04 21.22
C VAL A 42 8.08 -2.30 20.73
N ALA A 43 7.26 -2.96 19.91
CA ALA A 43 5.95 -2.44 19.48
C ALA A 43 4.93 -2.67 20.59
N GLU A 44 4.68 -1.62 21.40
CA GLU A 44 3.86 -1.71 22.61
C GLU A 44 2.38 -1.36 22.37
N ARG A 45 2.06 -0.74 21.22
CA ARG A 45 0.74 -0.10 21.02
C ARG A 45 -0.24 -0.92 20.21
N MET A 46 0.23 -1.84 19.37
CA MET A 46 -0.63 -2.64 18.48
C MET A 46 -1.13 -3.93 19.12
N LEU A 47 -1.29 -3.97 20.44
CA LEU A 47 -1.61 -5.16 21.22
C LEU A 47 -2.83 -5.95 20.72
N PRO A 48 -3.96 -5.32 20.32
CA PRO A 48 -5.11 -6.04 19.78
C PRO A 48 -4.78 -6.86 18.53
N TYR A 49 -3.73 -6.47 17.80
CA TYR A 49 -3.32 -7.09 16.53
C TYR A 49 -2.02 -7.90 16.64
N THR A 50 -1.42 -8.00 17.83
CA THR A 50 -0.17 -8.74 18.10
C THR A 50 -0.35 -9.82 19.17
N GLY A 51 -1.57 -10.37 19.30
CA GLY A 51 -1.89 -11.41 20.26
C GLY A 51 -1.91 -10.93 21.71
N GLY A 52 -2.19 -9.66 21.96
CA GLY A 52 -2.29 -9.07 23.31
C GLY A 52 -0.95 -8.85 24.01
N LYS A 53 0.17 -9.00 23.30
CA LYS A 53 1.52 -8.88 23.88
C LYS A 53 2.40 -7.95 23.05
N PRO A 54 3.26 -7.13 23.71
CA PRO A 54 4.30 -6.37 23.03
C PRO A 54 5.23 -7.29 22.23
N GLN A 55 5.65 -6.86 21.06
CA GLN A 55 6.50 -7.63 20.15
C GLN A 55 7.75 -6.83 19.81
N GLN A 56 8.93 -7.45 19.97
CA GLN A 56 10.17 -6.82 19.54
C GLN A 56 10.31 -6.90 18.02
N ARG A 57 10.69 -5.78 17.43
CA ARG A 57 10.77 -5.62 15.98
C ARG A 57 12.00 -4.80 15.59
N HIS A 58 12.48 -5.04 14.38
CA HIS A 58 13.37 -4.15 13.63
C HIS A 58 12.57 -3.51 12.49
N ALA A 59 12.67 -2.20 12.33
CA ALA A 59 12.00 -1.51 11.24
C ALA A 59 12.81 -0.33 10.71
N CYS A 60 12.58 0.01 9.45
CA CYS A 60 13.13 1.19 8.84
C CYS A 60 12.05 1.84 7.95
N ILE A 61 12.05 3.17 7.90
CA ILE A 61 11.31 3.93 6.88
C ILE A 61 12.31 4.39 5.84
N ALA A 62 12.09 3.95 4.60
CA ALA A 62 12.90 4.31 3.44
C ALA A 62 12.03 4.98 2.38
N VAL A 63 12.55 6.02 1.73
CA VAL A 63 11.85 6.81 0.71
C VAL A 63 12.68 6.95 -0.56
N ASN A 64 11.98 7.30 -1.64
CA ASN A 64 12.56 7.71 -2.92
C ASN A 64 12.16 9.18 -3.16
N LEU A 65 13.14 10.08 -3.30
CA LEU A 65 12.87 11.51 -3.45
C LEU A 65 12.32 11.91 -4.82
N GLN A 66 12.21 11.00 -5.79
CA GLN A 66 11.41 11.26 -7.01
C GLN A 66 9.94 11.59 -6.66
N GLY A 67 9.50 11.30 -5.43
CA GLY A 67 8.17 11.58 -4.90
C GLY A 67 7.32 10.32 -4.73
N GLY A 68 6.28 10.44 -3.92
CA GLY A 68 5.46 9.35 -3.40
C GLY A 68 5.78 9.03 -1.94
N GLY A 69 4.96 8.22 -1.29
CA GLY A 69 5.17 7.74 0.07
C GLY A 69 6.31 6.73 0.18
N GLY A 70 6.76 6.47 1.39
CA GLY A 70 7.84 5.54 1.69
C GLY A 70 7.40 4.09 1.88
N PHE A 71 8.38 3.28 2.26
CA PHE A 71 8.20 1.91 2.72
C PHE A 71 8.59 1.84 4.19
N GLU A 72 7.70 1.32 5.05
CA GLU A 72 8.09 0.87 6.38
C GLU A 72 8.40 -0.62 6.29
N ILE A 73 9.69 -0.95 6.23
CA ILE A 73 10.16 -2.33 6.18
C ILE A 73 10.23 -2.84 7.60
N TRP A 74 9.48 -3.89 7.91
CA TRP A 74 9.24 -4.37 9.25
C TRP A 74 9.60 -5.86 9.39
N GLN A 75 10.31 -6.23 10.45
CA GLN A 75 10.62 -7.62 10.79
C GLN A 75 10.48 -7.85 12.28
N TYR A 76 9.79 -8.92 12.68
CA TYR A 76 9.88 -9.41 14.07
C TYR A 76 11.29 -9.93 14.38
N SER A 77 11.89 -9.49 15.50
CA SER A 77 13.25 -9.87 15.89
C SER A 77 13.29 -10.98 16.96
N LYS A 78 12.22 -11.20 17.74
CA LYS A 78 12.17 -12.22 18.81
C LYS A 78 11.15 -13.34 18.59
N ARG A 79 10.35 -13.28 17.54
CA ARG A 79 9.47 -14.38 17.14
C ARG A 79 9.68 -14.75 15.68
N LYS A 80 9.43 -16.01 15.32
CA LYS A 80 9.40 -16.42 13.93
C LYS A 80 8.16 -15.82 13.28
N PRO A 81 8.30 -15.05 12.18
CA PRO A 81 7.16 -14.51 11.45
C PRO A 81 6.29 -15.62 10.85
N SER A 82 4.97 -15.41 10.82
CA SER A 82 4.01 -16.34 10.21
C SER A 82 3.73 -15.88 8.79
N VAL A 83 4.17 -16.65 7.79
CA VAL A 83 3.84 -16.38 6.38
C VAL A 83 2.39 -16.71 6.09
N CYS A 84 1.81 -16.10 5.06
CA CYS A 84 0.46 -16.44 4.62
C CYS A 84 0.40 -17.93 4.23
N PRO A 85 -0.52 -18.72 4.82
CA PRO A 85 -0.55 -20.18 4.59
C PRO A 85 -1.12 -20.58 3.23
N PHE A 86 -1.47 -19.60 2.39
CA PHE A 86 -1.99 -19.82 1.05
C PHE A 86 -1.42 -18.80 0.06
N LYS A 87 -1.48 -19.12 -1.22
CA LYS A 87 -1.15 -18.16 -2.27
C LYS A 87 -2.26 -17.12 -2.35
N ILE A 88 -1.92 -15.86 -2.10
CA ILE A 88 -2.87 -14.74 -2.17
C ILE A 88 -3.39 -14.63 -3.61
N ALA A 89 -4.70 -14.49 -3.75
CA ALA A 89 -5.39 -14.35 -5.03
C ALA A 89 -5.97 -12.93 -5.17
N VAL A 90 -6.24 -12.53 -6.40
CA VAL A 90 -6.89 -11.26 -6.70
C VAL A 90 -8.17 -11.12 -5.87
N GLY A 91 -8.35 -9.98 -5.19
CA GLY A 91 -9.53 -9.70 -4.37
C GLY A 91 -9.59 -10.42 -3.02
N ASP A 92 -8.54 -11.12 -2.57
CA ASP A 92 -8.45 -11.57 -1.18
C ASP A 92 -8.44 -10.35 -0.24
N LEU A 93 -9.08 -10.46 0.93
CA LEU A 93 -9.42 -9.34 1.80
C LEU A 93 -8.20 -8.76 2.51
N GLY A 94 -8.00 -7.47 2.35
CA GLY A 94 -6.85 -6.69 2.78
C GLY A 94 -6.06 -6.15 1.60
N ILE A 95 -4.87 -5.63 1.85
CA ILE A 95 -3.99 -5.10 0.81
C ILE A 95 -3.32 -6.28 0.10
N PHE A 96 -3.67 -6.54 -1.15
CA PHE A 96 -3.05 -7.63 -1.91
C PHE A 96 -2.05 -7.13 -2.97
N ALA A 97 -2.07 -5.82 -3.30
CA ALA A 97 -1.01 -5.17 -4.06
C ALA A 97 -0.82 -3.73 -3.60
N ALA A 98 0.41 -3.23 -3.72
CA ALA A 98 0.75 -1.84 -3.41
C ALA A 98 1.06 -1.09 -4.71
N LYS A 99 0.60 0.17 -4.82
CA LYS A 99 0.81 0.99 -6.02
C LYS A 99 2.09 1.80 -5.89
N LEU A 100 2.99 1.62 -6.84
CA LEU A 100 4.26 2.34 -6.91
C LEU A 100 4.28 3.24 -8.14
N LYS A 101 4.77 4.44 -7.96
CA LYS A 101 4.95 5.43 -9.01
C LYS A 101 6.05 5.04 -10.00
N CYS A 102 5.79 5.22 -11.28
CA CYS A 102 6.73 5.00 -12.38
C CYS A 102 6.56 6.08 -13.44
N SER A 103 7.63 6.79 -13.79
CA SER A 103 7.57 7.88 -14.77
C SER A 103 7.43 7.40 -16.22
N ASP A 104 7.93 6.20 -16.52
CA ASP A 104 7.82 5.52 -17.82
C ASP A 104 7.74 4.01 -17.58
N VAL A 105 6.52 3.49 -17.63
CA VAL A 105 6.19 2.08 -17.39
C VAL A 105 6.89 1.16 -18.40
N ALA A 106 6.95 1.53 -19.68
CA ALA A 106 7.55 0.71 -20.73
C ALA A 106 9.09 0.65 -20.59
N ALA A 107 9.72 1.79 -20.33
CA ALA A 107 11.18 1.84 -20.13
C ALA A 107 11.59 1.08 -18.86
N PHE A 108 10.84 1.24 -17.75
CA PHE A 108 11.15 0.53 -16.52
C PHE A 108 10.91 -0.98 -16.65
N TYR A 109 9.83 -1.41 -17.28
CA TYR A 109 9.61 -2.84 -17.58
C TYR A 109 10.76 -3.43 -18.40
N LYS A 110 11.20 -2.74 -19.46
CA LYS A 110 12.34 -3.19 -20.28
C LYS A 110 13.60 -3.39 -19.43
N LYS A 111 13.87 -2.47 -18.50
CA LYS A 111 15.00 -2.55 -17.58
C LYS A 111 14.86 -3.71 -16.61
N VAL A 112 13.72 -3.83 -15.94
CA VAL A 112 13.56 -4.80 -14.83
C VAL A 112 13.37 -6.23 -15.33
N SER A 113 12.65 -6.46 -16.43
CA SER A 113 12.37 -7.80 -16.97
C SER A 113 13.63 -8.52 -17.49
N ALA A 114 14.71 -7.80 -17.72
CA ALA A 114 16.01 -8.38 -18.06
C ALA A 114 16.61 -9.19 -16.91
N THR A 115 16.43 -8.73 -15.66
CA THR A 115 17.05 -9.30 -14.45
C THR A 115 16.05 -9.94 -13.49
N TRP A 116 14.77 -9.54 -13.54
CA TRP A 116 13.71 -10.00 -12.64
C TRP A 116 12.54 -10.58 -13.43
N LYS A 117 12.27 -11.88 -13.25
CA LYS A 117 11.27 -12.61 -14.08
C LYS A 117 9.87 -12.56 -13.50
N SER A 118 9.71 -12.18 -12.21
CA SER A 118 8.39 -12.10 -11.58
C SER A 118 7.75 -10.74 -11.86
N CYS A 119 7.45 -10.46 -13.13
CA CYS A 119 6.75 -9.26 -13.59
C CYS A 119 5.85 -9.57 -14.80
N THR A 120 4.78 -8.78 -14.98
CA THR A 120 3.90 -8.86 -16.16
C THR A 120 4.39 -7.91 -17.26
N PRO A 121 4.02 -8.13 -18.51
CA PRO A 121 4.14 -7.08 -19.53
C PRO A 121 3.33 -5.83 -19.16
N PRO A 122 3.69 -4.65 -19.72
CA PRO A 122 2.89 -3.43 -19.58
C PRO A 122 1.51 -3.58 -20.22
N GLU A 123 0.50 -3.11 -19.48
CA GLU A 123 -0.91 -3.10 -19.87
C GLU A 123 -1.56 -1.81 -19.36
N LYS A 124 -2.88 -1.70 -19.46
CA LYS A 124 -3.64 -0.56 -18.94
C LYS A 124 -4.63 -1.00 -17.89
N LEU A 125 -4.70 -0.22 -16.81
CA LEU A 125 -5.80 -0.30 -15.83
C LEU A 125 -7.15 0.06 -16.48
N PRO A 126 -8.29 -0.27 -15.84
CA PRO A 126 -9.61 0.06 -16.36
C PRO A 126 -9.85 1.57 -16.58
N ASP A 127 -9.13 2.43 -15.89
CA ASP A 127 -9.17 3.89 -16.10
C ASP A 127 -8.23 4.37 -17.22
N GLY A 128 -7.55 3.46 -17.90
CA GLY A 128 -6.62 3.75 -19.00
C GLY A 128 -5.19 4.03 -18.57
N THR A 129 -4.89 4.08 -17.27
CA THR A 129 -3.53 4.33 -16.75
C THR A 129 -2.59 3.18 -17.13
N PRO A 130 -1.43 3.44 -17.78
CA PRO A 130 -0.43 2.41 -18.03
C PRO A 130 0.11 1.82 -16.73
N CYS A 131 0.28 0.49 -16.70
CA CYS A 131 0.80 -0.20 -15.53
C CYS A 131 1.49 -1.52 -15.92
N PHE A 132 2.23 -2.08 -14.99
CA PHE A 132 2.58 -3.49 -14.95
C PHE A 132 2.71 -3.95 -13.50
N TYR A 133 2.76 -5.26 -13.28
CA TYR A 133 2.90 -5.83 -11.93
C TYR A 133 4.24 -6.52 -11.78
N MET A 134 4.82 -6.45 -10.59
CA MET A 134 5.98 -7.24 -10.22
C MET A 134 5.90 -7.67 -8.76
N ASN A 135 6.44 -8.85 -8.46
CA ASN A 135 6.56 -9.33 -7.09
C ASN A 135 7.96 -9.02 -6.55
N ASP A 136 8.05 -8.76 -5.24
CA ASP A 136 9.32 -8.71 -4.55
C ASP A 136 9.90 -10.12 -4.28
N LEU A 137 10.97 -10.19 -3.48
CA LEU A 137 11.66 -11.43 -3.07
C LEU A 137 10.75 -12.45 -2.36
N TYR A 138 9.67 -11.98 -1.74
CA TYR A 138 8.78 -12.78 -0.90
C TYR A 138 7.37 -12.92 -1.47
N GLY A 139 7.18 -12.44 -2.71
CA GLY A 139 5.91 -12.55 -3.43
C GLY A 139 4.92 -11.44 -3.11
N ASN A 140 5.33 -10.36 -2.44
CA ASN A 140 4.50 -9.17 -2.31
C ASN A 140 4.34 -8.51 -3.67
N CYS A 141 3.11 -8.27 -4.10
CA CYS A 141 2.81 -7.75 -5.41
C CYS A 141 2.80 -6.22 -5.42
N PHE A 142 3.54 -5.63 -6.35
CA PHE A 142 3.56 -4.19 -6.62
C PHE A 142 2.96 -3.91 -7.99
N GLN A 143 2.03 -2.96 -8.04
CA GLN A 143 1.47 -2.40 -9.26
C GLN A 143 2.21 -1.10 -9.58
N LEU A 144 3.07 -1.14 -10.61
CA LEU A 144 3.79 0.03 -11.11
C LEU A 144 2.82 0.81 -12.00
N VAL A 145 2.49 2.04 -11.63
CA VAL A 145 1.53 2.90 -12.36
C VAL A 145 2.23 4.14 -12.92
N GLU A 146 1.87 4.51 -14.15
CA GLU A 146 2.46 5.70 -14.76
C GLU A 146 2.03 6.96 -14.04
N ASP A 147 3.04 7.70 -13.53
CA ASP A 147 2.89 9.01 -12.91
C ASP A 147 4.16 9.82 -13.19
N LYS A 148 4.02 10.94 -13.91
CA LYS A 148 5.13 11.80 -14.36
C LYS A 148 5.44 12.94 -13.40
N SER A 149 4.71 13.06 -12.28
CA SER A 149 5.03 14.06 -11.28
C SER A 149 6.39 13.76 -10.62
N ILE A 150 7.15 14.78 -10.30
CA ILE A 150 8.50 14.65 -9.70
C ILE A 150 8.58 15.63 -8.55
N PHE A 151 9.04 15.16 -7.38
CA PHE A 151 9.36 16.04 -6.24
C PHE A 151 10.80 16.54 -6.35
N ILE A 152 11.79 15.64 -6.39
CA ILE A 152 13.19 15.97 -6.70
C ILE A 152 13.63 15.05 -7.84
N ASN A 153 14.17 15.62 -8.91
CA ASN A 153 14.68 14.83 -10.03
C ASN A 153 16.01 14.16 -9.65
N GLU A 154 15.99 12.84 -9.55
CA GLU A 154 17.15 11.99 -9.29
C GLU A 154 17.46 11.06 -10.46
N ASP A 155 16.88 11.33 -11.65
CA ASP A 155 16.99 10.50 -12.88
C ASP A 155 16.56 9.03 -12.67
N LYS A 156 15.64 8.79 -11.72
CA LYS A 156 15.06 7.48 -11.45
C LYS A 156 13.76 7.31 -12.23
N LEU A 157 13.52 6.11 -12.78
CA LEU A 157 12.24 5.77 -13.43
C LEU A 157 11.13 5.47 -12.42
N THR A 158 11.48 5.17 -11.17
CA THR A 158 10.53 4.88 -10.09
C THR A 158 10.50 6.00 -9.08
N GLY A 159 9.38 6.13 -8.41
CA GLY A 159 9.23 6.92 -7.19
C GLY A 159 8.78 6.07 -6.02
N GLY A 160 8.10 6.69 -5.06
CA GLY A 160 7.55 6.03 -3.88
C GLY A 160 6.14 5.49 -4.09
N MET A 161 5.50 5.21 -2.97
CA MET A 161 4.15 4.65 -2.91
C MET A 161 3.08 5.70 -3.27
N VAL A 162 2.13 5.32 -4.12
CA VAL A 162 1.02 6.19 -4.55
C VAL A 162 -0.35 5.55 -4.34
N GLY A 163 -0.42 4.45 -3.59
CA GLY A 163 -1.69 3.83 -3.28
C GLY A 163 -1.61 2.35 -2.95
N ALA A 164 -2.78 1.71 -2.95
CA ALA A 164 -2.91 0.27 -2.75
C ALA A 164 -4.11 -0.29 -3.50
N VAL A 165 -4.08 -1.61 -3.72
CA VAL A 165 -5.19 -2.42 -4.23
C VAL A 165 -5.69 -3.28 -3.08
N ILE A 166 -6.95 -3.11 -2.71
CA ILE A 166 -7.53 -3.63 -1.47
C ILE A 166 -8.75 -4.49 -1.79
N GLY A 167 -8.71 -5.75 -1.38
CA GLY A 167 -9.85 -6.63 -1.44
C GLY A 167 -10.89 -6.29 -0.37
N VAL A 168 -12.15 -6.17 -0.76
CA VAL A 168 -13.27 -5.78 0.11
C VAL A 168 -14.46 -6.74 -0.05
N THR A 169 -15.30 -6.84 0.99
CA THR A 169 -16.52 -7.64 0.95
C THR A 169 -17.74 -6.86 0.50
N ASP A 170 -17.74 -5.55 0.73
CA ASP A 170 -18.84 -4.63 0.43
C ASP A 170 -18.26 -3.36 -0.21
N MET A 171 -18.46 -3.25 -1.51
CA MET A 171 -17.90 -2.16 -2.30
C MET A 171 -18.48 -0.80 -1.90
N ASP A 172 -19.80 -0.71 -1.76
CA ASP A 172 -20.46 0.58 -1.52
C ASP A 172 -20.10 1.15 -0.14
N ARG A 173 -20.06 0.29 0.86
CA ARG A 173 -19.59 0.64 2.21
C ARG A 173 -18.13 1.09 2.19
N SER A 174 -17.29 0.40 1.42
CA SER A 174 -15.85 0.73 1.31
C SER A 174 -15.64 2.04 0.59
N VAL A 175 -16.31 2.27 -0.54
CA VAL A 175 -16.28 3.55 -1.29
C VAL A 175 -16.69 4.69 -0.37
N LYS A 176 -17.79 4.52 0.39
CA LYS A 176 -18.25 5.53 1.36
C LYS A 176 -17.19 5.84 2.41
N PHE A 177 -16.55 4.80 2.99
CA PHE A 177 -15.48 5.00 3.98
C PHE A 177 -14.30 5.78 3.43
N TYR A 178 -13.73 5.33 2.30
CA TYR A 178 -12.56 5.98 1.70
C TYR A 178 -12.86 7.41 1.23
N SER A 179 -14.07 7.66 0.73
CA SER A 179 -14.50 9.00 0.29
C SER A 179 -14.73 9.95 1.47
N GLU A 180 -15.54 9.54 2.45
CA GLU A 180 -16.00 10.43 3.52
C GLU A 180 -14.95 10.61 4.62
N VAL A 181 -14.15 9.58 4.93
CA VAL A 181 -13.18 9.61 6.03
C VAL A 181 -11.79 10.02 5.55
N LEU A 182 -11.33 9.46 4.43
CA LEU A 182 -9.98 9.67 3.93
C LEU A 182 -9.88 10.62 2.73
N GLY A 183 -11.03 11.11 2.23
CA GLY A 183 -11.07 12.11 1.16
C GLY A 183 -10.74 11.59 -0.25
N TYR A 184 -10.86 10.27 -0.48
CA TYR A 184 -10.74 9.66 -1.82
C TYR A 184 -12.09 9.72 -2.54
N SER A 185 -12.56 10.93 -2.86
CA SER A 185 -13.92 11.20 -3.34
C SER A 185 -14.03 11.28 -4.86
N VAL A 186 -12.94 11.20 -5.61
CA VAL A 186 -12.95 11.23 -7.07
C VAL A 186 -12.95 9.81 -7.61
N ILE A 187 -14.07 9.37 -8.18
CA ILE A 187 -14.19 8.06 -8.83
C ILE A 187 -13.56 8.15 -10.22
N LYS A 188 -12.42 7.50 -10.42
CA LYS A 188 -11.75 7.39 -11.72
C LYS A 188 -12.37 6.31 -12.58
N CYS A 189 -12.79 5.21 -11.96
CA CYS A 189 -13.43 4.07 -12.61
C CYS A 189 -14.30 3.32 -11.60
N ASP A 190 -15.46 2.82 -12.05
CA ASP A 190 -16.29 1.82 -11.37
C ASP A 190 -16.78 0.86 -12.43
N THR A 191 -16.27 -0.37 -12.45
CA THR A 191 -16.55 -1.34 -13.50
C THR A 191 -16.51 -2.77 -13.00
N VAL A 192 -17.16 -3.67 -13.72
CA VAL A 192 -17.04 -5.11 -13.54
C VAL A 192 -16.17 -5.66 -14.66
N CYS A 193 -15.03 -6.20 -14.30
CA CYS A 193 -14.07 -6.78 -15.26
C CYS A 193 -13.19 -7.86 -14.62
N ARG A 194 -12.38 -8.52 -15.45
CA ARG A 194 -11.29 -9.40 -15.02
C ARG A 194 -10.03 -8.58 -14.78
N PHE A 195 -9.02 -9.21 -14.18
CA PHE A 195 -7.67 -8.65 -14.07
C PHE A 195 -6.79 -9.18 -15.22
N SER A 196 -7.16 -8.85 -16.47
CA SER A 196 -6.41 -9.31 -17.65
C SER A 196 -4.96 -8.84 -17.66
N GLU A 197 -4.71 -7.69 -17.06
CA GLU A 197 -3.37 -7.10 -16.91
C GLU A 197 -2.52 -7.76 -15.82
N HIS A 198 -3.07 -8.70 -15.05
CA HIS A 198 -2.40 -9.24 -13.87
C HIS A 198 -2.43 -10.78 -13.83
N ASN A 199 -1.40 -11.41 -14.40
CA ASN A 199 -1.27 -12.87 -14.45
C ASN A 199 -0.33 -13.47 -13.38
N LEU A 200 0.22 -12.65 -12.45
CA LEU A 200 1.09 -13.15 -11.37
C LEU A 200 0.31 -13.73 -10.18
N MET A 201 -0.95 -13.35 -10.03
CA MET A 201 -1.82 -13.83 -8.96
C MET A 201 -2.85 -14.82 -9.48
N PRO A 202 -3.23 -15.83 -8.67
CA PRO A 202 -4.36 -16.70 -8.97
C PRO A 202 -5.68 -15.93 -9.13
N GLU A 203 -6.62 -16.54 -9.85
CA GLU A 203 -8.01 -16.09 -10.02
C GLU A 203 -8.16 -14.76 -10.81
N SER A 204 -7.09 -14.31 -11.51
CA SER A 204 -7.14 -13.09 -12.33
C SER A 204 -8.16 -13.18 -13.49
N ASP A 205 -8.58 -14.39 -13.85
CA ASP A 205 -9.60 -14.69 -14.87
C ASP A 205 -11.05 -14.56 -14.40
N LYS A 206 -11.28 -14.35 -13.10
CA LYS A 206 -12.62 -14.20 -12.52
C LYS A 206 -13.14 -12.76 -12.66
N GLN A 207 -14.44 -12.58 -12.40
CA GLN A 207 -15.09 -11.27 -12.41
C GLN A 207 -14.99 -10.58 -11.05
N TYR A 208 -14.66 -9.30 -11.11
CA TYR A 208 -14.53 -8.41 -9.96
C TYR A 208 -15.22 -7.08 -10.24
N ARG A 209 -15.91 -6.51 -9.24
CA ARG A 209 -16.18 -5.07 -9.27
C ARG A 209 -14.92 -4.36 -8.79
N ARG A 210 -14.43 -3.44 -9.61
CA ARG A 210 -13.23 -2.64 -9.38
C ARG A 210 -13.59 -1.18 -9.34
N VAL A 211 -13.22 -0.48 -8.26
CA VAL A 211 -13.42 0.96 -8.12
C VAL A 211 -12.08 1.61 -7.83
N ILE A 212 -11.67 2.51 -8.72
CA ILE A 212 -10.45 3.32 -8.54
C ILE A 212 -10.85 4.69 -8.04
N LEU A 213 -10.44 5.00 -6.81
CA LEU A 213 -10.70 6.26 -6.13
C LEU A 213 -9.43 7.10 -6.09
N ALA A 214 -9.51 8.37 -6.47
CA ALA A 214 -8.43 9.33 -6.29
C ALA A 214 -8.76 10.30 -5.16
N ALA A 215 -7.73 10.73 -4.46
CA ALA A 215 -7.83 11.82 -3.51
C ALA A 215 -8.03 13.15 -4.25
N GLN A 216 -8.72 14.10 -3.62
CA GLN A 216 -8.63 15.50 -4.03
C GLN A 216 -7.23 16.02 -3.75
N LYS A 217 -6.84 17.13 -4.43
CA LYS A 217 -5.51 17.73 -4.22
C LYS A 217 -5.23 17.94 -2.75
N ARG A 218 -4.18 17.29 -2.27
CA ARG A 218 -3.75 17.34 -0.88
C ARG A 218 -3.04 18.66 -0.56
N LYS A 219 -3.01 19.02 0.72
CA LYS A 219 -2.33 20.20 1.25
C LYS A 219 -1.54 19.78 2.49
N GLY A 220 -0.51 20.56 2.85
CA GLY A 220 0.34 20.30 4.01
C GLY A 220 1.81 20.30 3.63
N ALA A 221 2.68 20.25 4.63
CA ALA A 221 4.14 20.40 4.45
C ALA A 221 4.74 19.31 3.54
N PHE A 222 4.18 18.09 3.56
CA PHE A 222 4.69 16.96 2.78
C PHE A 222 3.80 16.60 1.58
N ALA A 223 2.75 17.39 1.30
CA ALA A 223 1.80 17.06 0.23
C ALA A 223 2.45 17.00 -1.16
N GLU A 224 3.46 17.83 -1.42
CA GLU A 224 4.20 17.80 -2.69
C GLU A 224 5.10 16.56 -2.81
N LEU A 225 5.72 16.13 -1.72
CA LEU A 225 6.52 14.90 -1.69
C LEU A 225 5.63 13.68 -1.94
N PHE A 226 4.50 13.57 -1.21
CA PHE A 226 3.63 12.39 -1.34
C PHE A 226 2.86 12.36 -2.66
N GLY A 227 2.56 13.54 -3.23
CA GLY A 227 1.88 13.69 -4.51
C GLY A 227 0.45 13.15 -4.50
N ASP A 228 -0.08 12.90 -5.70
CA ASP A 228 -1.40 12.31 -5.88
C ASP A 228 -1.36 10.81 -5.56
N SER A 229 -2.50 10.30 -5.07
CA SER A 229 -2.62 8.89 -4.72
C SER A 229 -3.99 8.31 -5.07
N THR A 230 -4.04 6.99 -5.29
CA THR A 230 -5.27 6.27 -5.59
C THR A 230 -5.45 5.04 -4.71
N ILE A 231 -6.67 4.77 -4.30
CA ILE A 231 -7.07 3.50 -3.68
C ILE A 231 -7.90 2.73 -4.70
N GLU A 232 -7.50 1.51 -5.01
CA GLU A 232 -8.29 0.61 -5.84
C GLU A 232 -8.95 -0.43 -4.94
N LEU A 233 -10.28 -0.42 -4.93
CA LEU A 233 -11.11 -1.38 -4.21
C LEU A 233 -11.52 -2.50 -5.15
N VAL A 234 -11.45 -3.74 -4.66
CA VAL A 234 -11.73 -4.94 -5.46
C VAL A 234 -12.66 -5.86 -4.70
N GLN A 235 -13.85 -6.10 -5.24
CA GLN A 235 -14.83 -7.03 -4.70
C GLN A 235 -14.93 -8.26 -5.61
N ALA A 236 -14.64 -9.44 -5.06
CA ALA A 236 -14.81 -10.70 -5.79
C ALA A 236 -16.31 -11.04 -5.97
N LEU A 237 -16.73 -11.34 -7.21
CA LEU A 237 -18.11 -11.64 -7.54
C LEU A 237 -18.36 -13.15 -7.73
N GLU A 238 -17.36 -13.91 -8.15
CA GLU A 238 -17.47 -15.32 -8.52
C GLU A 238 -16.82 -16.29 -7.51
N ARG A 239 -16.26 -15.76 -6.43
CA ARG A 239 -15.61 -16.57 -5.39
C ARG A 239 -15.74 -15.95 -4.00
N LYS A 240 -15.56 -16.78 -2.96
CA LYS A 240 -15.41 -16.30 -1.59
C LYS A 240 -13.97 -15.87 -1.35
N PRO A 241 -13.68 -14.58 -1.07
CA PRO A 241 -12.33 -14.12 -0.79
C PRO A 241 -11.87 -14.57 0.61
N ARG A 242 -10.58 -14.80 0.77
CA ARG A 242 -9.94 -15.14 2.05
C ARG A 242 -9.36 -13.90 2.70
N LYS A 243 -9.29 -13.87 4.02
CA LYS A 243 -8.62 -12.80 4.77
C LYS A 243 -7.11 -13.06 4.77
N ILE A 244 -6.33 -12.12 4.22
CA ILE A 244 -4.87 -12.26 4.09
C ILE A 244 -4.19 -12.41 5.46
N TYR A 245 -4.69 -11.74 6.49
CA TYR A 245 -4.14 -11.75 7.84
C TYR A 245 -4.92 -12.60 8.85
N GLU A 246 -5.80 -13.50 8.38
CA GLU A 246 -6.52 -14.38 9.30
C GLU A 246 -5.54 -15.33 10.06
N GLY A 247 -5.61 -15.30 11.41
CA GLY A 247 -4.70 -16.09 12.26
C GLY A 247 -3.25 -15.60 12.30
N ARG A 248 -2.97 -14.42 11.77
CA ARG A 248 -1.62 -13.82 11.71
C ARG A 248 -1.58 -12.51 12.48
N TYR A 249 -0.39 -12.07 12.87
CA TYR A 249 -0.21 -10.81 13.58
C TYR A 249 0.10 -9.67 12.62
N TRP A 250 -0.32 -8.45 12.99
CA TRP A 250 0.16 -7.22 12.38
C TRP A 250 1.69 -7.18 12.46
N GLY A 251 2.37 -6.97 11.34
CA GLY A 251 3.83 -7.09 11.23
C GLY A 251 4.34 -8.45 10.68
N ASP A 252 3.49 -9.46 10.53
CA ASP A 252 3.84 -10.67 9.77
C ASP A 252 4.05 -10.36 8.26
N PRO A 253 4.81 -11.17 7.50
CA PRO A 253 5.16 -10.89 6.10
C PRO A 253 3.96 -10.59 5.21
N GLY A 254 4.06 -9.52 4.41
CA GLY A 254 2.99 -9.01 3.55
C GLY A 254 2.77 -7.52 3.75
N PHE A 255 1.76 -6.95 3.09
CA PHE A 255 1.41 -5.55 3.30
C PHE A 255 0.62 -5.38 4.60
N ILE A 256 1.21 -4.71 5.58
CA ILE A 256 0.68 -4.59 6.94
C ILE A 256 -0.40 -3.50 7.02
N GLN A 257 -0.11 -2.32 6.45
CA GLN A 257 -0.89 -1.10 6.61
C GLN A 257 -0.58 -0.06 5.54
N ILE A 258 -1.47 0.93 5.43
CA ILE A 258 -1.21 2.22 4.77
C ILE A 258 -1.21 3.27 5.87
N CYS A 259 -0.14 4.07 5.95
CA CYS A 259 -0.06 5.21 6.86
C CYS A 259 -0.31 6.50 6.09
N PHE A 260 -1.07 7.40 6.73
CA PHE A 260 -1.33 8.74 6.20
C PHE A 260 -0.62 9.78 7.07
N ASP A 261 -0.04 10.79 6.43
CA ASP A 261 0.45 11.96 7.13
C ASP A 261 -0.74 12.85 7.51
N VAL A 262 -0.86 13.14 8.80
CA VAL A 262 -2.02 13.85 9.36
C VAL A 262 -1.58 14.96 10.30
N SER A 263 -2.14 16.14 10.13
CA SER A 263 -2.08 17.19 11.14
C SER A 263 -3.35 17.19 12.00
N ASN A 264 -3.20 17.39 13.32
CA ASN A 264 -4.27 17.36 14.32
C ASN A 264 -4.99 15.99 14.39
N MET A 265 -4.24 14.98 14.82
CA MET A 265 -4.76 13.60 14.99
C MET A 265 -5.96 13.53 15.96
N LYS A 266 -6.00 14.38 17.02
CA LYS A 266 -7.14 14.43 17.97
C LYS A 266 -8.45 14.85 17.27
N ALA A 267 -8.38 15.82 16.36
CA ALA A 267 -9.55 16.24 15.57
C ALA A 267 -9.98 15.15 14.58
N LEU A 268 -9.02 14.50 13.91
CA LEU A 268 -9.32 13.36 13.03
C LEU A 268 -9.99 12.21 13.81
N GLY A 269 -9.50 11.88 15.00
CA GLY A 269 -10.09 10.83 15.85
C GLY A 269 -11.55 11.12 16.22
N LYS A 270 -11.86 12.36 16.61
CA LYS A 270 -13.25 12.82 16.87
C LYS A 270 -14.11 12.69 15.60
N PHE A 271 -13.60 13.14 14.46
CA PHE A 271 -14.31 13.05 13.19
C PHE A 271 -14.58 11.59 12.79
N CYS A 272 -13.57 10.70 12.88
CA CYS A 272 -13.74 9.27 12.60
C CYS A 272 -14.82 8.64 13.52
N ALA A 273 -14.81 8.95 14.80
CA ALA A 273 -15.82 8.45 15.75
C ALA A 273 -17.24 8.95 15.40
N GLN A 274 -17.39 10.22 15.02
CA GLN A 274 -18.67 10.78 14.56
C GLN A 274 -19.18 10.11 13.28
N LYS A 275 -18.27 9.64 12.41
CA LYS A 275 -18.60 8.89 11.20
C LYS A 275 -18.85 7.39 11.45
N GLY A 276 -18.79 6.93 12.70
CA GLY A 276 -18.96 5.52 13.07
C GLY A 276 -17.71 4.65 12.88
N HIS A 277 -16.54 5.28 12.76
CA HIS A 277 -15.24 4.62 12.57
C HIS A 277 -14.23 5.06 13.65
N PRO A 278 -14.50 4.80 14.95
CA PRO A 278 -13.58 5.18 16.02
C PRO A 278 -12.23 4.47 15.86
N PHE A 279 -11.15 5.08 16.32
CA PHE A 279 -9.85 4.42 16.37
C PHE A 279 -9.93 3.16 17.23
N THR A 280 -9.37 2.07 16.75
CA THR A 280 -9.30 0.79 17.48
C THR A 280 -8.04 0.69 18.33
N VAL A 281 -7.04 1.51 18.03
CA VAL A 281 -5.82 1.71 18.82
C VAL A 281 -5.55 3.21 18.89
N ASP A 282 -5.45 3.75 20.09
CA ASP A 282 -4.93 5.10 20.29
C ASP A 282 -3.44 5.01 20.54
N SER A 283 -2.67 5.56 19.61
CA SER A 283 -1.22 5.61 19.70
C SER A 283 -0.69 7.00 20.08
N CYS A 284 -1.56 7.99 20.28
CA CYS A 284 -1.16 9.29 20.78
C CYS A 284 -0.93 9.21 22.28
N PRO A 285 0.27 9.46 22.81
CA PRO A 285 0.44 9.74 24.23
C PRO A 285 -0.30 11.06 24.55
N ASP A 286 -0.88 11.14 25.73
CA ASP A 286 -1.48 12.37 26.29
C ASP A 286 -0.43 13.49 26.43
#